data_fa0b59be9246292c1f090dcb84db53a7
#
_entry.id   fa0b59be9246292c1f090dcb84db53a7
#
_cell.length_a   1.000
_cell.length_b   1.000
_cell.length_c   1.000
_cell.angle_alpha   90.00
_cell.angle_beta   90.00
_cell.angle_gamma   90.00
#
_symmetry.space_group_name_H-M   'P 1'
#
loop_
_entity.id
_entity.type
_entity.pdbx_description
1 polymer ?
#
loop_
_entity_poly.entity_id
_entity_poly.type
_entity_poly.pdbx_seq_one_letter_code
_entity_poly.pdbx_strand_id
1 'polypeptide(L)'
;MELGLFTCGYQYTSIESAFIDAAAFGYDFIELWGGRPHAWAPDMDAGRVAQLRELSARYAMPIRVYTPEHNGYPYNYMLGDEGQWEDCMRYLARSMEVSSRLGASRTLISVGHGGHTEPAQRRAR
;
A
#
# COMPACT_ATOMS: atom_id res chain seq x y z
N MET A 1 -7.56 -20.72 -8.79
CA MET A 1 -7.61 -19.23 -8.68
C MET A 1 -7.19 -18.89 -7.26
N GLU A 2 -6.27 -17.95 -7.08
CA GLU A 2 -5.85 -17.51 -5.73
C GLU A 2 -6.65 -16.26 -5.35
N LEU A 3 -7.05 -16.17 -4.08
CA LEU A 3 -7.83 -15.07 -3.53
C LEU A 3 -7.01 -14.33 -2.47
N GLY A 4 -6.90 -13.00 -2.60
CA GLY A 4 -6.28 -12.14 -1.60
C GLY A 4 -7.31 -11.38 -0.78
N LEU A 5 -7.05 -11.20 0.52
CA LEU A 5 -7.83 -10.30 1.36
C LEU A 5 -7.15 -8.93 1.36
N PHE A 6 -7.88 -7.90 0.88
CA PHE A 6 -7.41 -6.52 0.93
C PHE A 6 -7.77 -5.87 2.27
N THR A 7 -6.76 -5.37 2.98
CA THR A 7 -6.94 -4.95 4.38
C THR A 7 -7.53 -3.55 4.58
N CYS A 8 -7.93 -2.85 3.51
CA CYS A 8 -8.49 -1.50 3.62
C CYS A 8 -9.79 -1.43 4.46
N GLY A 9 -10.56 -2.51 4.52
CA GLY A 9 -11.77 -2.61 5.35
C GLY A 9 -11.49 -2.71 6.86
N TYR A 10 -10.23 -2.92 7.27
CA TYR A 10 -9.85 -3.14 8.67
C TYR A 10 -9.29 -1.91 9.37
N GLN A 11 -9.48 -0.71 8.82
CA GLN A 11 -8.91 0.55 9.33
C GLN A 11 -9.26 0.85 10.79
N TYR A 12 -10.40 0.37 11.26
CA TYR A 12 -10.93 0.62 12.60
C TYR A 12 -10.77 -0.57 13.56
N THR A 13 -10.04 -1.60 13.15
CA THR A 13 -9.77 -2.79 13.95
C THR A 13 -8.26 -3.08 13.99
N SER A 14 -7.84 -4.06 14.79
CA SER A 14 -6.46 -4.53 14.75
C SER A 14 -6.14 -5.13 13.37
N ILE A 15 -4.95 -4.86 12.86
CA ILE A 15 -4.49 -5.52 11.63
C ILE A 15 -4.44 -7.05 11.77
N GLU A 16 -4.22 -7.56 12.97
CA GLU A 16 -4.25 -8.99 13.26
C GLU A 16 -5.60 -9.61 12.92
N SER A 17 -6.72 -8.86 13.08
CA SER A 17 -8.05 -9.34 12.69
C SER A 17 -8.12 -9.71 11.21
N ALA A 18 -7.46 -8.94 10.34
CA ALA A 18 -7.41 -9.26 8.92
C ALA A 18 -6.68 -10.58 8.62
N PHE A 19 -5.61 -10.89 9.37
CA PHE A 19 -4.90 -12.16 9.22
C PHE A 19 -5.72 -13.34 9.75
N ILE A 20 -6.43 -13.14 10.88
CA ILE A 20 -7.35 -14.15 11.44
C ILE A 20 -8.46 -14.47 10.44
N ASP A 21 -9.13 -13.44 9.92
CA ASP A 21 -10.24 -13.63 8.98
C ASP A 21 -9.76 -14.23 7.65
N ALA A 22 -8.60 -13.79 7.14
CA ALA A 22 -8.04 -14.36 5.93
C ALA A 22 -7.78 -15.87 6.07
N ALA A 23 -7.20 -16.28 7.18
CA ALA A 23 -6.96 -17.70 7.47
C ALA A 23 -8.28 -18.47 7.67
N ALA A 24 -9.24 -17.89 8.41
CA ALA A 24 -10.52 -18.55 8.71
C ALA A 24 -11.42 -18.72 7.48
N PHE A 25 -11.40 -17.78 6.54
CA PHE A 25 -12.23 -17.80 5.34
C PHE A 25 -11.53 -18.39 4.10
N GLY A 26 -10.30 -18.89 4.25
CA GLY A 26 -9.61 -19.62 3.18
C GLY A 26 -9.05 -18.73 2.07
N TYR A 27 -8.61 -17.52 2.40
CA TYR A 27 -7.83 -16.71 1.49
C TYR A 27 -6.41 -17.26 1.34
N ASP A 28 -5.76 -16.96 0.21
CA ASP A 28 -4.42 -17.45 -0.09
C ASP A 28 -3.32 -16.47 0.29
N PHE A 29 -3.65 -15.17 0.41
CA PHE A 29 -2.68 -14.12 0.74
C PHE A 29 -3.34 -12.84 1.25
N ILE A 30 -2.52 -11.98 1.82
CA ILE A 30 -2.87 -10.60 2.19
C ILE A 30 -2.41 -9.63 1.09
N GLU A 31 -3.32 -8.77 0.66
CA GLU A 31 -3.03 -7.48 0.05
C GLU A 31 -3.06 -6.42 1.16
N LEU A 32 -1.88 -5.95 1.56
CA LEU A 32 -1.74 -5.02 2.67
C LEU A 32 -1.95 -3.59 2.20
N TRP A 33 -3.00 -2.94 2.70
CA TRP A 33 -3.23 -1.53 2.47
C TRP A 33 -2.23 -0.66 3.23
N GLY A 34 -1.54 0.21 2.51
CA GLY A 34 -0.50 1.10 3.01
C GLY A 34 -1.02 2.41 3.60
N GLY A 35 -2.12 2.36 4.31
CA GLY A 35 -2.70 3.49 5.03
C GLY A 35 -2.55 3.38 6.54
N ARG A 36 -2.83 4.48 7.25
CA ARG A 36 -2.90 4.47 8.73
C ARG A 36 -4.21 3.83 9.20
N PRO A 37 -4.16 3.13 10.33
CA PRO A 37 -3.05 3.04 11.29
C PRO A 37 -2.07 1.90 10.99
N HIS A 38 -2.26 1.12 9.93
CA HIS A 38 -1.66 -0.19 9.81
C HIS A 38 -0.29 -0.19 9.12
N ALA A 39 -0.16 0.41 7.95
CA ALA A 39 1.03 0.22 7.13
C ALA A 39 1.39 1.45 6.26
N TRP A 40 1.14 2.65 6.76
CA TRP A 40 1.53 3.88 6.09
C TRP A 40 3.05 3.93 5.89
N ALA A 41 3.52 4.04 4.64
CA ALA A 41 4.92 3.86 4.29
C ALA A 41 5.91 4.71 5.12
N PRO A 42 5.65 5.99 5.42
CA PRO A 42 6.52 6.79 6.29
C PRO A 42 6.60 6.31 7.74
N ASP A 43 5.55 5.64 8.24
CA ASP A 43 5.49 5.14 9.62
C ASP A 43 6.10 3.73 9.76
N MET A 44 6.49 3.10 8.65
CA MET A 44 6.97 1.71 8.61
C MET A 44 8.45 1.60 9.01
N ASP A 45 8.72 1.60 10.29
CA ASP A 45 10.04 1.29 10.84
C ASP A 45 10.36 -0.23 10.82
N ALA A 46 11.52 -0.60 11.34
CA ALA A 46 11.96 -1.99 11.38
C ALA A 46 11.06 -2.85 12.30
N GLY A 47 10.60 -2.28 13.41
CA GLY A 47 9.73 -2.97 14.37
C GLY A 47 8.36 -3.26 13.77
N ARG A 48 7.76 -2.27 13.07
CA ARG A 48 6.47 -2.47 12.42
C ARG A 48 6.53 -3.49 11.29
N VAL A 49 7.57 -3.45 10.49
CA VAL A 49 7.80 -4.48 9.44
C VAL A 49 7.94 -5.88 10.08
N ALA A 50 8.73 -6.01 11.15
CA ALA A 50 8.90 -7.29 11.84
C ALA A 50 7.57 -7.82 12.40
N GLN A 51 6.77 -6.96 13.02
CA GLN A 51 5.45 -7.33 13.54
C GLN A 51 4.52 -7.87 12.44
N LEU A 52 4.44 -7.21 11.29
CA LEU A 52 3.59 -7.66 10.18
C LEU A 52 4.08 -8.99 9.58
N ARG A 53 5.38 -9.18 9.49
CA ARG A 53 5.97 -10.45 9.06
C ARG A 53 5.71 -11.57 10.06
N GLU A 54 5.73 -11.27 11.36
CA GLU A 54 5.37 -12.23 12.39
C GLU A 54 3.90 -12.66 12.27
N LEU A 55 2.97 -11.72 12.08
CA LEU A 55 1.57 -12.05 11.83
C LEU A 55 1.41 -12.94 10.58
N SER A 56 2.09 -12.56 9.49
CA SER A 56 2.11 -13.36 8.26
C SER A 56 2.56 -14.80 8.52
N ALA A 57 3.63 -15.00 9.29
CA ALA A 57 4.13 -16.32 9.63
C ALA A 57 3.18 -17.07 10.59
N ARG A 58 2.67 -16.39 11.62
CA ARG A 58 1.78 -16.96 12.65
C ARG A 58 0.50 -17.54 12.06
N TYR A 59 -0.10 -16.85 11.11
CA TYR A 59 -1.35 -17.25 10.47
C TYR A 59 -1.14 -17.98 9.13
N ALA A 60 0.11 -18.25 8.75
CA ALA A 60 0.47 -18.84 7.44
C ALA A 60 -0.15 -18.07 6.27
N MET A 61 -0.26 -16.76 6.40
CA MET A 61 -0.94 -15.88 5.45
C MET A 61 0.06 -14.87 4.86
N PRO A 62 0.69 -15.17 3.69
CA PRO A 62 1.74 -14.35 3.14
C PRO A 62 1.23 -12.97 2.69
N ILE A 63 2.00 -11.92 2.97
CA ILE A 63 1.76 -10.60 2.39
C ILE A 63 2.36 -10.63 0.97
N ARG A 64 1.52 -10.71 -0.06
CA ARG A 64 1.99 -10.77 -1.45
C ARG A 64 1.90 -9.45 -2.19
N VAL A 65 0.99 -8.59 -1.77
CA VAL A 65 0.79 -7.28 -2.40
C VAL A 65 0.83 -6.21 -1.31
N TYR A 66 1.56 -5.14 -1.58
CA TYR A 66 1.51 -3.92 -0.80
C TYR A 66 0.90 -2.80 -1.65
N THR A 67 -0.18 -2.18 -1.17
CA THR A 67 -0.94 -1.15 -1.87
C THR A 67 -0.84 0.15 -1.10
N PRO A 68 0.19 0.99 -1.35
CA PRO A 68 0.36 2.27 -0.65
C PRO A 68 -0.80 3.21 -0.94
N GLU A 69 -1.20 3.99 0.05
CA GLU A 69 -2.22 5.03 -0.11
C GLU A 69 -1.64 6.24 -0.86
N HIS A 70 -2.15 6.52 -2.07
CA HIS A 70 -1.61 7.57 -2.94
C HIS A 70 -2.60 8.07 -4.02
N ASN A 71 -3.89 8.00 -3.73
CA ASN A 71 -4.92 8.41 -4.71
C ASN A 71 -5.31 9.88 -4.65
N GLY A 72 -4.88 10.58 -3.61
CA GLY A 72 -5.22 11.97 -3.35
C GLY A 72 -4.00 12.83 -3.05
N TYR A 73 -4.24 14.07 -2.71
CA TYR A 73 -3.18 14.96 -2.25
C TYR A 73 -2.50 14.40 -0.99
N PRO A 74 -1.18 14.57 -0.86
CA PRO A 74 -0.24 15.19 -1.81
C PRO A 74 0.34 14.24 -2.88
N TYR A 75 -0.06 12.96 -2.91
CA TYR A 75 0.60 11.90 -3.69
C TYR A 75 -0.13 11.55 -4.99
N ASN A 76 -0.68 12.54 -5.67
CA ASN A 76 -1.25 12.35 -7.00
C ASN A 76 -0.20 12.64 -8.08
N TYR A 77 0.23 11.61 -8.80
CA TYR A 77 1.28 11.71 -9.84
C TYR A 77 0.89 12.49 -11.08
N MET A 78 -0.38 12.85 -11.23
CA MET A 78 -0.92 13.55 -12.40
C MET A 78 -1.13 15.04 -12.17
N LEU A 79 -1.03 15.49 -10.94
CA LEU A 79 -1.34 16.87 -10.52
C LEU A 79 -0.21 17.46 -9.69
N GLY A 80 -0.26 18.79 -9.55
CA GLY A 80 0.66 19.53 -8.71
C GLY A 80 1.84 20.14 -9.47
N ASP A 81 2.64 20.86 -8.73
CA ASP A 81 3.89 21.45 -9.20
C ASP A 81 5.07 20.46 -9.10
N GLU A 82 6.27 20.94 -9.45
CA GLU A 82 7.49 20.11 -9.42
C GLU A 82 7.82 19.61 -8.02
N GLY A 83 7.61 20.42 -6.98
CA GLY A 83 7.85 20.03 -5.58
C GLY A 83 6.91 18.91 -5.14
N GLN A 84 5.64 18.99 -5.51
CA GLN A 84 4.67 17.91 -5.25
C GLN A 84 5.02 16.62 -6.00
N TRP A 85 5.51 16.74 -7.23
CA TRP A 85 5.97 15.58 -7.98
C TRP A 85 7.18 14.90 -7.32
N GLU A 86 8.16 15.69 -6.85
CA GLU A 86 9.31 15.16 -6.10
C GLU A 86 8.88 14.46 -4.80
N ASP A 87 7.90 15.03 -4.08
CA ASP A 87 7.32 14.39 -2.89
C ASP A 87 6.65 13.06 -3.23
N CYS A 88 5.92 13.00 -4.34
CA CYS A 88 5.34 11.77 -4.86
C CYS A 88 6.42 10.71 -5.15
N MET A 89 7.52 11.09 -5.79
CA MET A 89 8.62 10.17 -6.12
C MET A 89 9.33 9.66 -4.85
N ARG A 90 9.56 10.52 -3.87
CA ARG A 90 10.12 10.10 -2.56
C ARG A 90 9.19 9.12 -1.84
N TYR A 91 7.91 9.41 -1.84
CA TYR A 91 6.90 8.52 -1.26
C TYR A 91 6.82 7.17 -1.98
N LEU A 92 6.85 7.19 -3.31
CA LEU A 92 6.87 5.96 -4.11
C LEU A 92 8.11 5.10 -3.81
N ALA A 93 9.28 5.71 -3.80
CA ALA A 93 10.53 5.01 -3.47
C ALA A 93 10.46 4.38 -2.07
N ARG A 94 9.95 5.12 -1.08
CA ARG A 94 9.73 4.60 0.28
C ARG A 94 8.73 3.45 0.29
N SER A 95 7.65 3.55 -0.47
CA SER A 95 6.64 2.50 -0.57
C SER A 95 7.20 1.21 -1.17
N MET A 96 8.04 1.32 -2.18
CA MET A 96 8.72 0.17 -2.79
C MET A 96 9.72 -0.49 -1.82
N GLU A 97 10.47 0.32 -1.05
CA GLU A 97 11.35 -0.20 0.00
C GLU A 97 10.56 -0.98 1.06
N VAL A 98 9.45 -0.41 1.54
CA VAL A 98 8.56 -1.08 2.52
C VAL A 98 8.02 -2.39 1.95
N SER A 99 7.54 -2.38 0.72
CA SER A 99 7.05 -3.57 0.01
C SER A 99 8.09 -4.68 0.00
N SER A 100 9.33 -4.34 -0.39
CA SER A 100 10.46 -5.27 -0.40
C SER A 100 10.75 -5.83 1.00
N ARG A 101 10.79 -4.98 2.03
CA ARG A 101 11.05 -5.39 3.42
C ARG A 101 9.95 -6.29 4.00
N LEU A 102 8.71 -6.10 3.58
CA LEU A 102 7.59 -6.98 3.93
C LEU A 102 7.67 -8.35 3.24
N GLY A 103 8.48 -8.47 2.19
CA GLY A 103 8.55 -9.67 1.36
C GLY A 103 7.43 -9.75 0.34
N ALA A 104 6.73 -8.65 0.07
CA ALA A 104 5.69 -8.61 -0.95
C ALA A 104 6.31 -8.73 -2.35
N SER A 105 5.68 -9.55 -3.19
CA SER A 105 6.14 -9.77 -4.57
C SER A 105 5.64 -8.71 -5.54
N ARG A 106 4.67 -7.89 -5.13
CA ARG A 106 4.05 -6.84 -5.95
C ARG A 106 3.76 -5.61 -5.10
N THR A 107 3.93 -4.45 -5.73
CA THR A 107 3.43 -3.16 -5.22
C THR A 107 2.36 -2.68 -6.21
N LEU A 108 1.13 -2.51 -5.73
CA LEU A 108 0.06 -1.96 -6.55
C LEU A 108 0.06 -0.44 -6.38
N ILE A 109 0.20 0.29 -7.47
CA ILE A 109 0.14 1.75 -7.47
C ILE A 109 -1.00 2.23 -8.37
N SER A 110 -1.66 3.32 -7.96
CA SER A 110 -2.54 4.08 -8.83
C SER A 110 -1.74 5.21 -9.49
N VAL A 111 -1.99 5.45 -10.75
CA VAL A 111 -1.37 6.59 -11.45
C VAL A 111 -1.97 7.94 -11.05
N GLY A 112 -2.99 7.94 -10.19
CA GLY A 112 -3.73 9.13 -9.81
C GLY A 112 -4.80 9.51 -10.85
N HIS A 113 -5.28 10.73 -10.77
CA HIS A 113 -6.26 11.28 -11.70
C HIS A 113 -5.85 12.68 -12.16
N GLY A 114 -6.11 13.00 -13.41
CA GLY A 114 -5.95 14.36 -13.93
C GLY A 114 -7.04 15.29 -13.37
N GLY A 115 -6.71 16.57 -13.23
CA GLY A 115 -7.71 17.62 -13.03
C GLY A 115 -8.53 17.88 -14.30
N HIS A 116 -9.42 18.87 -14.24
CA HIS A 116 -10.14 19.38 -15.40
C HIS A 116 -9.19 20.23 -16.28
N THR A 117 -8.19 19.57 -16.88
CA THR A 117 -7.21 20.21 -17.77
C THR A 117 -7.39 19.68 -19.19
N GLU A 118 -7.03 20.50 -20.16
CA GLU A 118 -7.05 20.11 -21.57
C GLU A 118 -6.18 18.87 -21.82
N PRO A 119 -6.58 17.98 -22.74
CA PRO A 119 -5.84 16.74 -23.02
C PRO A 119 -4.36 16.94 -23.37
N ALA A 120 -4.00 18.08 -23.97
CA ALA A 120 -2.62 18.41 -24.31
C ALA A 120 -1.76 18.63 -23.07
N GLN A 121 -2.31 19.20 -22.00
CA GLN A 121 -1.59 19.44 -20.73
C GLN A 121 -1.36 18.16 -19.95
N ARG A 122 -2.20 17.14 -20.15
CA ARG A 122 -2.04 15.81 -19.52
C ARG A 122 -0.91 14.99 -20.14
N ARG A 123 -0.49 15.30 -21.37
CA ARG A 123 0.56 14.57 -22.09
C ARG A 123 1.96 15.15 -21.89
N ALA A 124 2.06 16.31 -21.25
CA ALA A 124 3.33 17.03 -21.08
C ALA A 124 4.10 16.66 -19.79
N ARG A 125 3.66 15.64 -19.05
CA ARG A 125 4.30 15.15 -17.83
C ARG A 125 4.62 13.66 -17.91
#